data_a6a32280b0e129ef8fd9632d1d7f283a
#
_entry.id   a6a32280b0e129ef8fd9632d1d7f283a
#
_cell.length_a   1.000
_cell.length_b   1.000
_cell.length_c   1.000
_cell.angle_alpha   90.00
_cell.angle_beta   90.00
_cell.angle_gamma   90.00
#
_symmetry.space_group_name_H-M   'P 1'
#
loop_
_entity.id
_entity.type
_entity.pdbx_description
1 polymer ?
#
loop_
_entity_poly.entity_id
_entity_poly.type
_entity_poly.pdbx_seq_one_letter_code
_entity_poly.pdbx_strand_id
1 'polypeptide(L)'
;AVVQQQESESKVVEPNLQAINLSDCRLSLFERLIKTYRKNGENNEYSYMLTRQGRMHQDIAKFPNYAFYQNKLIPVPLSHQEEFTPCVSDSKNGLDNLLTTRRVSFVTYPQPKTTEWEYEVSDKVNIDEAKMVAAAVYRIYKLNEKEFDKTKTVGVIVPYRNQISTIRNEIDKYGVDELHDIMIDTGKLHLQ
;
A
#
# COMPACT_ATOMS: atom_id res chain seq x y z
N ALA A 1 2.20 -1.23 15.91
CA ALA A 1 0.78 -1.57 15.90
C ALA A 1 0.02 -0.29 16.17
N VAL A 2 -0.71 0.23 15.18
CA VAL A 2 -1.69 1.28 15.44
C VAL A 2 -2.87 0.56 16.09
N VAL A 3 -2.93 0.60 17.42
CA VAL A 3 -4.12 0.22 18.17
C VAL A 3 -5.16 1.28 17.80
N GLN A 4 -6.24 0.87 17.12
CA GLN A 4 -7.41 1.73 16.94
C GLN A 4 -8.10 1.85 18.31
N GLN A 5 -7.62 2.75 19.14
CA GLN A 5 -8.34 3.16 20.34
C GLN A 5 -9.49 4.08 19.93
N GLN A 6 -10.61 3.97 20.61
CA GLN A 6 -11.72 4.91 20.39
C GLN A 6 -11.25 6.33 20.72
N GLU A 7 -11.77 7.32 20.02
CA GLU A 7 -11.31 8.72 20.16
C GLU A 7 -11.42 9.25 21.60
N SER A 8 -12.41 8.80 22.35
CA SER A 8 -12.60 9.17 23.75
C SER A 8 -11.55 8.58 24.70
N GLU A 9 -11.00 7.42 24.38
CA GLU A 9 -10.02 6.70 25.21
C GLU A 9 -8.58 7.16 24.98
N SER A 10 -8.31 7.83 23.87
CA SER A 10 -6.98 8.27 23.50
C SER A 10 -6.64 9.67 24.01
N LYS A 11 -7.63 10.46 24.40
CA LYS A 11 -7.43 11.84 24.86
C LYS A 11 -6.78 11.88 26.25
N VAL A 12 -5.73 12.67 26.35
CA VAL A 12 -5.00 12.89 27.61
C VAL A 12 -5.63 14.05 28.35
N VAL A 13 -6.11 13.79 29.57
CA VAL A 13 -6.71 14.79 30.45
C VAL A 13 -5.76 15.31 31.54
N GLU A 14 -4.65 14.60 31.79
CA GLU A 14 -3.65 14.97 32.80
C GLU A 14 -2.88 16.23 32.38
N PRO A 15 -2.93 17.33 33.18
CA PRO A 15 -2.33 18.62 32.81
C PRO A 15 -0.81 18.55 32.57
N ASN A 16 -0.08 17.76 33.33
CA ASN A 16 1.36 17.62 33.18
C ASN A 16 1.74 16.96 31.84
N LEU A 17 0.94 16.01 31.37
CA LEU A 17 1.11 15.37 30.06
C LEU A 17 0.73 16.31 28.92
N GLN A 18 -0.32 17.12 29.11
CA GLN A 18 -0.69 18.15 28.14
C GLN A 18 0.41 19.24 28.02
N ALA A 19 1.04 19.60 29.13
CA ALA A 19 2.12 20.58 29.15
C ALA A 19 3.36 20.17 28.28
N ILE A 20 3.57 18.87 28.10
CA ILE A 20 4.57 18.33 27.18
C ILE A 20 4.03 18.01 25.78
N ASN A 21 2.92 18.62 25.40
CA ASN A 21 2.20 18.43 24.11
C ASN A 21 1.70 17.00 23.87
N LEU A 22 1.43 16.21 24.91
CA LEU A 22 0.76 14.93 24.80
C LEU A 22 -0.75 15.11 25.05
N SER A 23 -1.48 15.50 24.02
CA SER A 23 -2.93 15.67 24.07
C SER A 23 -3.72 14.43 23.66
N ASP A 24 -3.07 13.51 22.94
CA ASP A 24 -3.68 12.29 22.41
C ASP A 24 -2.60 11.18 22.34
N CYS A 25 -2.90 10.02 22.96
CA CYS A 25 -1.98 8.88 22.98
C CYS A 25 -1.77 8.24 21.60
N ARG A 26 -2.59 8.56 20.59
CA ARG A 26 -2.38 8.12 19.20
C ARG A 26 -1.24 8.86 18.51
N LEU A 27 -0.86 10.05 19.01
CA LEU A 27 0.23 10.81 18.45
C LEU A 27 1.58 10.16 18.79
N SER A 28 2.35 9.84 17.76
CA SER A 28 3.71 9.36 17.97
C SER A 28 4.59 10.45 18.58
N LEU A 29 5.65 10.04 19.28
CA LEU A 29 6.64 11.00 19.80
C LEU A 29 7.22 11.87 18.67
N PHE A 30 7.51 11.26 17.53
CA PHE A 30 8.02 11.97 16.35
C PHE A 30 7.05 13.04 15.85
N GLU A 31 5.76 12.73 15.75
CA GLU A 31 4.74 13.70 15.34
C GLU A 31 4.60 14.85 16.32
N ARG A 32 4.67 14.57 17.61
CA ARG A 32 4.66 15.60 18.66
C ARG A 32 5.87 16.52 18.56
N LEU A 33 7.06 15.96 18.39
CA LEU A 33 8.28 16.75 18.21
C LEU A 33 8.23 17.61 16.95
N ILE A 34 7.76 17.07 15.83
CA ILE A 34 7.56 17.83 14.60
C ILE A 34 6.58 18.98 14.80
N LYS A 35 5.45 18.76 15.45
CA LYS A 35 4.46 19.81 15.74
C LYS A 35 5.05 20.91 16.65
N THR A 36 5.91 20.54 17.58
CA THR A 36 6.56 21.50 18.51
C THR A 36 7.62 22.34 17.79
N TYR A 37 8.46 21.71 16.99
CA TYR A 37 9.62 22.37 16.38
C TYR A 37 9.38 22.96 15.00
N ARG A 38 8.32 22.53 14.29
CA ARG A 38 7.92 23.08 12.98
C ARG A 38 6.69 23.98 13.05
N LYS A 39 6.71 24.98 13.94
CA LYS A 39 5.57 25.91 14.08
C LYS A 39 5.17 26.59 12.77
N ASN A 40 6.09 26.80 11.83
CA ASN A 40 5.86 27.47 10.57
C ASN A 40 6.08 26.59 9.33
N GLY A 41 6.11 25.26 9.49
CA GLY A 41 6.25 24.32 8.36
C GLY A 41 7.64 24.26 7.74
N GLU A 42 8.61 25.04 8.23
CA GLU A 42 9.97 25.12 7.70
C GLU A 42 10.93 24.19 8.44
N ASN A 43 12.00 23.79 7.74
CA ASN A 43 13.12 23.10 8.36
C ASN A 43 13.81 24.04 9.36
N ASN A 44 14.20 23.50 10.50
CA ASN A 44 14.97 24.20 11.51
C ASN A 44 16.13 23.32 11.99
N GLU A 45 16.93 23.78 12.94
CA GLU A 45 18.08 23.04 13.45
C GLU A 45 17.75 21.68 14.07
N TYR A 46 16.47 21.43 14.46
CA TYR A 46 16.01 20.20 15.10
C TYR A 46 15.27 19.25 14.17
N SER A 47 14.92 19.70 12.96
CA SER A 47 14.18 18.86 12.02
C SER A 47 14.58 19.10 10.57
N TYR A 48 14.94 18.01 9.89
CA TYR A 48 15.34 18.02 8.50
C TYR A 48 14.56 16.99 7.70
N MET A 49 14.12 17.37 6.50
CA MET A 49 13.47 16.46 5.58
C MET A 49 14.49 15.90 4.60
N LEU A 50 14.64 14.57 4.57
CA LEU A 50 15.43 13.92 3.54
C LEU A 50 14.68 14.00 2.21
N THR A 51 15.32 14.62 1.23
CA THR A 51 14.71 14.88 -0.09
C THR A 51 15.21 13.96 -1.19
N ARG A 52 16.27 13.18 -0.95
CA ARG A 52 16.78 12.23 -1.93
C ARG A 52 16.33 10.82 -1.60
N GLN A 53 15.81 10.10 -2.61
CA GLN A 53 15.39 8.72 -2.49
C GLN A 53 16.02 7.86 -3.61
N GLY A 54 16.50 6.66 -3.26
CA GLY A 54 17.11 5.69 -4.17
C GLY A 54 16.27 4.42 -4.40
N ARG A 55 15.03 4.37 -3.90
CA ARG A 55 14.22 3.14 -3.91
C ARG A 55 13.20 3.10 -5.04
N MET A 56 12.39 4.15 -5.14
CA MET A 56 11.20 4.14 -5.99
C MET A 56 11.50 4.69 -7.38
N HIS A 57 10.93 4.05 -8.40
CA HIS A 57 10.80 4.65 -9.72
C HIS A 57 10.01 5.97 -9.63
N GLN A 58 10.29 6.91 -10.53
CA GLN A 58 9.68 8.23 -10.51
C GLN A 58 8.14 8.18 -10.52
N ASP A 59 7.54 7.30 -11.32
CA ASP A 59 6.09 7.17 -11.39
C ASP A 59 5.48 6.65 -10.09
N ILE A 60 6.15 5.73 -9.41
CA ILE A 60 5.74 5.24 -8.09
C ILE A 60 5.87 6.34 -7.03
N ALA A 61 6.93 7.15 -7.14
CA ALA A 61 7.21 8.22 -6.19
C ALA A 61 6.24 9.41 -6.30
N LYS A 62 5.54 9.60 -7.42
CA LYS A 62 4.66 10.78 -7.64
C LYS A 62 3.66 11.00 -6.52
N PHE A 63 2.90 9.96 -6.17
CA PHE A 63 1.89 10.09 -5.13
C PHE A 63 2.47 10.37 -3.74
N PRO A 64 3.41 9.58 -3.19
CA PRO A 64 3.99 9.89 -1.88
C PRO A 64 4.75 11.23 -1.88
N ASN A 65 5.38 11.62 -2.98
CA ASN A 65 6.05 12.92 -3.09
C ASN A 65 5.05 14.09 -2.92
N TYR A 66 3.92 14.00 -3.61
CA TYR A 66 2.86 14.98 -3.47
C TYR A 66 2.24 14.96 -2.07
N ALA A 67 1.86 13.78 -1.56
CA ALA A 67 1.08 13.66 -0.34
C ALA A 67 1.89 13.94 0.94
N PHE A 68 3.18 13.59 0.98
CA PHE A 68 3.97 13.59 2.21
C PHE A 68 5.25 14.42 2.16
N TYR A 69 5.78 14.72 0.96
CA TYR A 69 7.07 15.36 0.81
C TYR A 69 7.01 16.73 0.12
N GLN A 70 5.81 17.30 -0.04
CA GLN A 70 5.62 18.64 -0.63
C GLN A 70 6.27 18.77 -2.02
N ASN A 71 6.32 17.70 -2.80
CA ASN A 71 7.03 17.60 -4.09
C ASN A 71 8.54 17.86 -4.01
N LYS A 72 9.15 17.72 -2.84
CA LYS A 72 10.59 17.96 -2.64
C LYS A 72 11.45 16.70 -2.79
N LEU A 73 10.84 15.54 -3.01
CA LEU A 73 11.55 14.28 -3.14
C LEU A 73 12.18 14.17 -4.54
N ILE A 74 13.50 13.99 -4.57
CA ILE A 74 14.29 13.90 -5.80
C ILE A 74 14.86 12.49 -5.91
N PRO A 75 14.74 11.80 -7.07
CA PRO A 75 15.39 10.51 -7.25
C PRO A 75 16.91 10.66 -7.26
N VAL A 76 17.60 9.69 -6.70
CA VAL A 76 19.00 9.45 -7.03
C VAL A 76 19.00 8.74 -8.37
N PRO A 77 19.72 9.19 -9.42
CA PRO A 77 19.58 8.63 -10.77
C PRO A 77 20.21 7.24 -10.84
N LEU A 78 19.50 6.26 -10.31
CA LEU A 78 19.83 4.85 -10.39
C LEU A 78 19.02 4.22 -11.53
N SER A 79 19.61 3.26 -12.25
CA SER A 79 18.99 2.64 -13.42
C SER A 79 17.54 2.19 -13.17
N HIS A 80 17.30 1.46 -12.09
CA HIS A 80 15.96 0.97 -11.74
C HIS A 80 14.91 2.07 -11.44
N GLN A 81 15.34 3.31 -11.26
CA GLN A 81 14.44 4.46 -11.04
C GLN A 81 13.98 5.10 -12.34
N GLU A 82 14.70 4.87 -13.44
CA GLU A 82 14.49 5.53 -14.72
C GLU A 82 14.09 4.54 -15.82
N GLU A 83 14.51 3.29 -15.70
CA GLU A 83 14.23 2.24 -16.67
C GLU A 83 12.75 1.87 -16.68
N PHE A 84 12.12 2.09 -17.78
CA PHE A 84 10.81 1.56 -18.09
C PHE A 84 10.86 0.94 -19.48
N THR A 85 10.85 -0.38 -19.53
CA THR A 85 10.64 -1.09 -20.77
C THR A 85 9.17 -1.52 -20.79
N PRO A 86 8.30 -0.83 -21.54
CA PRO A 86 6.94 -1.30 -21.72
C PRO A 86 7.03 -2.66 -22.43
N CYS A 87 6.53 -3.70 -21.80
CA CYS A 87 6.28 -4.94 -22.51
C CYS A 87 5.07 -4.66 -23.40
N VAL A 88 5.27 -4.54 -24.70
CA VAL A 88 4.18 -4.40 -25.65
C VAL A 88 3.48 -5.76 -25.73
N SER A 89 2.34 -5.85 -25.08
CA SER A 89 1.49 -7.02 -25.21
C SER A 89 0.58 -6.81 -26.41
N ASP A 90 0.68 -7.67 -27.42
CA ASP A 90 -0.29 -7.77 -28.51
C ASP A 90 -1.63 -8.37 -28.03
N SER A 91 -1.79 -8.54 -26.73
CA SER A 91 -2.95 -9.11 -26.11
C SER A 91 -4.16 -8.19 -26.26
N LYS A 92 -5.27 -8.75 -26.74
CA LYS A 92 -6.58 -8.08 -26.74
C LYS A 92 -7.20 -7.97 -25.33
N ASN A 93 -6.51 -8.50 -24.32
CA ASN A 93 -6.96 -8.46 -22.93
C ASN A 93 -6.63 -7.09 -22.31
N GLY A 94 -7.66 -6.37 -21.90
CA GLY A 94 -7.49 -5.04 -21.28
C GLY A 94 -6.68 -5.07 -19.99
N LEU A 95 -6.70 -6.16 -19.23
CA LEU A 95 -5.90 -6.31 -18.02
C LEU A 95 -4.42 -6.45 -18.33
N ASP A 96 -4.04 -7.21 -19.38
CA ASP A 96 -2.66 -7.32 -19.83
C ASP A 96 -2.11 -5.96 -20.25
N ASN A 97 -2.90 -5.21 -21.02
CA ASN A 97 -2.51 -3.88 -21.43
C ASN A 97 -2.27 -2.96 -20.21
N LEU A 98 -3.15 -3.02 -19.20
CA LEU A 98 -2.97 -2.26 -17.97
C LEU A 98 -1.67 -2.65 -17.23
N LEU A 99 -1.40 -3.95 -17.12
CA LEU A 99 -0.25 -4.48 -16.40
C LEU A 99 1.09 -4.21 -17.12
N THR A 100 1.08 -4.12 -18.44
CA THR A 100 2.31 -3.99 -19.25
C THR A 100 2.65 -2.56 -19.62
N THR A 101 1.65 -1.65 -19.69
CA THR A 101 1.87 -0.28 -20.16
C THR A 101 2.04 0.74 -19.03
N ARG A 102 1.70 0.40 -17.81
CA ARG A 102 1.73 1.34 -16.69
C ARG A 102 2.44 0.74 -15.48
N ARG A 103 3.29 1.54 -14.86
CA ARG A 103 3.99 1.16 -13.63
C ARG A 103 3.11 1.32 -12.37
N VAL A 104 2.15 2.22 -12.41
CA VAL A 104 1.16 2.42 -11.35
C VAL A 104 -0.21 2.50 -11.97
N SER A 105 -1.11 1.68 -11.48
CA SER A 105 -2.51 1.69 -11.93
C SER A 105 -3.43 1.64 -10.72
N PHE A 106 -4.48 2.45 -10.77
CA PHE A 106 -5.56 2.42 -9.81
C PHE A 106 -6.80 1.87 -10.49
N VAL A 107 -7.26 0.71 -10.02
CA VAL A 107 -8.44 0.05 -10.58
C VAL A 107 -9.60 0.22 -9.62
N THR A 108 -10.63 0.91 -10.08
CA THR A 108 -11.88 1.03 -9.34
C THR A 108 -12.79 -0.16 -9.66
N TYR A 109 -13.30 -0.80 -8.63
CA TYR A 109 -14.34 -1.80 -8.77
C TYR A 109 -15.71 -1.15 -8.50
N PRO A 110 -16.72 -1.33 -9.36
CA PRO A 110 -18.05 -0.84 -9.07
C PRO A 110 -18.53 -1.48 -7.76
N GLN A 111 -18.79 -0.66 -6.75
CA GLN A 111 -19.42 -1.15 -5.53
C GLN A 111 -20.77 -1.77 -5.94
N PRO A 112 -21.09 -2.98 -5.51
CA PRO A 112 -22.43 -3.50 -5.67
C PRO A 112 -23.38 -2.47 -5.05
N LYS A 113 -24.51 -2.19 -5.71
CA LYS A 113 -25.57 -1.35 -5.14
C LYS A 113 -26.28 -2.15 -4.04
N THR A 114 -25.55 -2.41 -2.97
CA THR A 114 -26.09 -3.03 -1.77
C THR A 114 -26.82 -1.97 -0.97
N THR A 115 -28.01 -2.26 -0.51
CA THR A 115 -28.71 -1.46 0.48
C THR A 115 -27.87 -1.44 1.77
N GLU A 116 -27.92 -0.34 2.51
CA GLU A 116 -27.11 -0.11 3.72
C GLU A 116 -27.10 -1.26 4.75
N TRP A 117 -28.13 -2.10 4.72
CA TRP A 117 -28.34 -3.25 5.61
C TRP A 117 -27.45 -4.48 5.32
N GLU A 118 -26.91 -4.60 4.13
CA GLU A 118 -26.01 -5.72 3.75
C GLU A 118 -24.54 -5.42 4.08
N TYR A 119 -24.24 -4.25 4.61
CA TYR A 119 -22.89 -3.85 5.02
C TYR A 119 -22.48 -4.37 6.41
N GLU A 120 -23.37 -5.06 7.11
CA GLU A 120 -23.01 -5.87 8.28
C GLU A 120 -22.28 -7.17 7.94
N VAL A 121 -21.59 -7.23 6.85
CA VAL A 121 -20.67 -8.36 6.62
C VAL A 121 -19.50 -8.19 7.57
N SER A 122 -19.62 -8.86 8.68
CA SER A 122 -18.71 -8.84 9.82
C SER A 122 -17.25 -9.18 9.49
N ASP A 123 -16.95 -9.66 8.30
CA ASP A 123 -15.69 -10.33 7.99
C ASP A 123 -14.67 -9.49 7.23
N LYS A 124 -14.99 -8.26 6.85
CA LYS A 124 -14.10 -7.38 6.08
C LYS A 124 -13.53 -8.08 4.83
N VAL A 125 -14.38 -8.79 4.13
CA VAL A 125 -14.07 -9.56 2.92
C VAL A 125 -14.79 -8.95 1.74
N ASN A 126 -14.08 -8.79 0.61
CA ASN A 126 -14.63 -8.39 -0.67
C ASN A 126 -14.29 -9.46 -1.71
N ILE A 127 -15.26 -10.28 -2.06
CA ILE A 127 -15.08 -11.41 -2.99
C ILE A 127 -14.73 -10.92 -4.40
N ASP A 128 -15.35 -9.85 -4.85
CA ASP A 128 -15.15 -9.36 -6.22
C ASP A 128 -13.77 -8.71 -6.37
N GLU A 129 -13.31 -8.00 -5.34
CA GLU A 129 -11.92 -7.53 -5.28
C GLU A 129 -10.95 -8.72 -5.29
N ALA A 130 -11.23 -9.78 -4.52
CA ALA A 130 -10.40 -10.98 -4.49
C ALA A 130 -10.29 -11.64 -5.88
N LYS A 131 -11.40 -11.75 -6.61
CA LYS A 131 -11.41 -12.25 -8.00
C LYS A 131 -10.56 -11.39 -8.93
N MET A 132 -10.67 -10.06 -8.81
CA MET A 132 -9.88 -9.13 -9.62
C MET A 132 -8.37 -9.27 -9.32
N VAL A 133 -8.00 -9.34 -8.03
CA VAL A 133 -6.62 -9.57 -7.61
C VAL A 133 -6.11 -10.91 -8.13
N ALA A 134 -6.87 -11.98 -7.99
CA ALA A 134 -6.50 -13.30 -8.49
C ALA A 134 -6.32 -13.31 -10.01
N ALA A 135 -7.20 -12.65 -10.77
CA ALA A 135 -7.06 -12.47 -12.20
C ALA A 135 -5.77 -11.71 -12.56
N ALA A 136 -5.46 -10.63 -11.85
CA ALA A 136 -4.25 -9.86 -12.06
C ALA A 136 -2.99 -10.69 -11.78
N VAL A 137 -2.95 -11.42 -10.67
CA VAL A 137 -1.85 -12.34 -10.30
C VAL A 137 -1.64 -13.40 -11.38
N TYR A 138 -2.71 -14.04 -11.82
CA TYR A 138 -2.64 -15.04 -12.88
C TYR A 138 -2.11 -14.46 -14.20
N ARG A 139 -2.55 -13.24 -14.57
CA ARG A 139 -2.03 -12.58 -15.79
C ARG A 139 -0.55 -12.20 -15.67
N ILE A 140 -0.12 -11.72 -14.50
CA ILE A 140 1.31 -11.46 -14.23
C ILE A 140 2.12 -12.76 -14.39
N TYR A 141 1.64 -13.87 -13.85
CA TYR A 141 2.26 -15.18 -14.06
C TYR A 141 2.38 -15.50 -15.55
N LYS A 142 1.28 -15.43 -16.31
CA LYS A 142 1.29 -15.74 -17.75
C LYS A 142 2.21 -14.85 -18.59
N LEU A 143 2.35 -13.60 -18.22
CA LEU A 143 3.25 -12.64 -18.87
C LEU A 143 4.74 -12.90 -18.56
N ASN A 144 5.02 -13.58 -17.45
CA ASN A 144 6.37 -13.84 -16.95
C ASN A 144 6.68 -15.33 -16.76
N GLU A 145 5.95 -16.23 -17.37
CA GLU A 145 5.94 -17.67 -17.08
C GLU A 145 7.35 -18.30 -17.07
N LYS A 146 8.24 -17.84 -17.93
CA LYS A 146 9.61 -18.34 -18.02
C LYS A 146 10.54 -17.88 -16.90
N GLU A 147 10.26 -16.73 -16.32
CA GLU A 147 11.11 -16.06 -15.31
C GLU A 147 10.36 -15.86 -13.98
N PHE A 148 9.20 -16.51 -13.85
CA PHE A 148 8.38 -16.35 -12.67
C PHE A 148 9.06 -16.90 -11.42
N ASP A 149 9.23 -16.05 -10.43
CA ASP A 149 9.71 -16.41 -9.10
C ASP A 149 8.62 -16.05 -8.07
N LYS A 150 8.06 -17.08 -7.44
CA LYS A 150 6.97 -16.92 -6.47
C LYS A 150 7.29 -15.99 -5.30
N THR A 151 8.56 -15.73 -5.02
CA THR A 151 9.01 -14.88 -3.91
C THR A 151 9.30 -13.45 -4.33
N LYS A 152 9.47 -13.18 -5.63
CA LYS A 152 9.96 -11.89 -6.14
C LYS A 152 9.09 -11.25 -7.20
N THR A 153 8.41 -12.06 -8.05
CA THR A 153 7.69 -11.51 -9.21
C THR A 153 6.42 -10.77 -8.80
N VAL A 154 5.69 -11.28 -7.82
CA VAL A 154 4.43 -10.68 -7.36
C VAL A 154 4.29 -10.77 -5.85
N GLY A 155 3.80 -9.70 -5.25
CA GLY A 155 3.39 -9.66 -3.86
C GLY A 155 2.03 -8.99 -3.73
N VAL A 156 1.18 -9.50 -2.87
CA VAL A 156 -0.16 -8.96 -2.60
C VAL A 156 -0.21 -8.44 -1.16
N ILE A 157 -0.60 -7.18 -1.00
CA ILE A 157 -0.76 -6.55 0.32
C ILE A 157 -2.22 -6.20 0.51
N VAL A 158 -2.80 -6.68 1.61
CA VAL A 158 -4.21 -6.46 1.94
C VAL A 158 -4.37 -5.97 3.38
N PRO A 159 -5.32 -5.06 3.67
CA PRO A 159 -5.45 -4.48 5.00
C PRO A 159 -6.03 -5.45 6.04
N TYR A 160 -6.74 -6.51 5.60
CA TYR A 160 -7.49 -7.41 6.48
C TYR A 160 -7.11 -8.88 6.29
N ARG A 161 -6.91 -9.60 7.41
CA ARG A 161 -6.51 -11.01 7.38
C ARG A 161 -7.51 -11.93 6.68
N ASN A 162 -8.80 -11.70 6.87
CA ASN A 162 -9.83 -12.53 6.24
C ASN A 162 -9.81 -12.42 4.72
N GLN A 163 -9.43 -11.26 4.19
CA GLN A 163 -9.27 -11.06 2.75
C GLN A 163 -8.10 -11.90 2.17
N ILE A 164 -7.06 -12.19 2.96
CA ILE A 164 -5.94 -13.05 2.53
C ILE A 164 -6.45 -14.42 2.11
N SER A 165 -7.24 -15.07 2.97
CA SER A 165 -7.79 -16.40 2.68
C SER A 165 -8.70 -16.38 1.46
N THR A 166 -9.51 -15.34 1.31
CA THR A 166 -10.41 -15.18 0.17
C THR A 166 -9.63 -15.03 -1.15
N ILE A 167 -8.58 -14.18 -1.17
CA ILE A 167 -7.73 -14.01 -2.35
C ILE A 167 -7.01 -15.31 -2.69
N ARG A 168 -6.48 -16.03 -1.68
CA ARG A 168 -5.82 -17.31 -1.88
C ARG A 168 -6.74 -18.34 -2.51
N ASN A 169 -7.96 -18.48 -1.99
CA ASN A 169 -8.96 -19.36 -2.56
C ASN A 169 -9.33 -19.00 -4.02
N GLU A 170 -9.35 -17.71 -4.35
CA GLU A 170 -9.61 -17.30 -5.75
C GLU A 170 -8.41 -17.58 -6.68
N ILE A 171 -7.18 -17.46 -6.18
CA ILE A 171 -5.96 -17.81 -6.94
C ILE A 171 -5.90 -19.32 -7.18
N ASP A 172 -6.19 -20.14 -6.18
CA ASP A 172 -6.15 -21.61 -6.27
C ASP A 172 -7.11 -22.15 -7.34
N LYS A 173 -8.19 -21.44 -7.67
CA LYS A 173 -9.10 -21.82 -8.76
C LYS A 173 -8.45 -21.84 -10.14
N TYR A 174 -7.33 -21.16 -10.31
CA TYR A 174 -6.59 -21.19 -11.58
C TYR A 174 -5.77 -22.48 -11.76
N GLY A 175 -5.56 -23.29 -10.69
CA GLY A 175 -4.88 -24.58 -10.77
C GLY A 175 -3.41 -24.46 -11.21
N VAL A 176 -2.72 -23.42 -10.75
CA VAL A 176 -1.30 -23.16 -11.06
C VAL A 176 -0.48 -23.31 -9.80
N ASP A 177 0.34 -24.33 -9.71
CA ASP A 177 1.13 -24.66 -8.51
C ASP A 177 2.10 -23.55 -8.12
N GLU A 178 2.67 -22.85 -9.08
CA GLU A 178 3.61 -21.74 -8.85
C GLU A 178 2.95 -20.54 -8.12
N LEU A 179 1.62 -20.44 -8.20
CA LEU A 179 0.86 -19.38 -7.54
C LEU A 179 0.42 -19.73 -6.12
N HIS A 180 0.50 -21.01 -5.73
CA HIS A 180 0.03 -21.46 -4.42
C HIS A 180 0.73 -20.74 -3.25
N ASP A 181 2.02 -20.52 -3.35
CA ASP A 181 2.86 -19.98 -2.28
C ASP A 181 3.31 -18.52 -2.51
N ILE A 182 2.63 -17.76 -3.34
CA ILE A 182 2.97 -16.34 -3.49
C ILE A 182 2.75 -15.59 -2.16
N MET A 183 3.52 -14.54 -1.96
CA MET A 183 3.41 -13.72 -0.76
C MET A 183 2.08 -12.92 -0.77
N ILE A 184 1.21 -13.24 0.18
CA ILE A 184 0.01 -12.44 0.49
C ILE A 184 0.07 -12.07 1.96
N ASP A 185 0.21 -10.78 2.28
CA ASP A 185 0.37 -10.31 3.65
C ASP A 185 -0.38 -9.00 3.91
N THR A 186 -0.58 -8.66 5.17
CA THR A 186 -1.21 -7.41 5.60
C THR A 186 -0.27 -6.20 5.54
N GLY A 187 0.99 -6.39 5.18
CA GLY A 187 2.00 -5.32 5.17
C GLY A 187 2.37 -4.81 6.57
N LYS A 188 1.86 -5.44 7.63
CA LYS A 188 2.27 -5.13 9.00
C LYS A 188 3.64 -5.73 9.25
N LEU A 189 4.63 -4.88 9.54
CA LEU A 189 5.92 -5.32 10.04
C LEU A 189 5.68 -6.19 11.29
N HIS A 190 5.96 -7.47 11.18
CA HIS A 190 6.13 -8.32 12.33
C HIS A 190 7.49 -7.94 12.93
N LEU A 191 7.45 -7.08 13.95
CA LEU A 191 8.61 -6.91 14.83
C LEU A 191 8.79 -8.23 15.55
N GLN A 192 9.77 -9.00 15.11
CA GLN A 192 10.34 -10.11 15.88
C GLN A 192 11.22 -9.57 16.99
#